data_24f7459d169c6e6c56dc33b545b033df
#
_entry.id   24f7459d169c6e6c56dc33b545b033df
#
_cell.length_a   1.000
_cell.length_b   1.000
_cell.length_c   1.000
_cell.angle_alpha   90.00
_cell.angle_beta   90.00
_cell.angle_gamma   90.00
#
_symmetry.space_group_name_H-M   'P 1'
#
loop_
_entity.id
_entity.type
_entity.pdbx_description
1 polymer ?
#
loop_
_entity_poly.entity_id
_entity_poly.type
_entity_poly.pdbx_seq_one_letter_code
_entity_poly.pdbx_strand_id
1 'polypeptide(L)'
;MHRPHLKTPATVTALGLAAVCIVVLTAAGVPAGPSVAVGTALGVLPVWLFARKAAVLVRRSIGGRPATVGEFPRLHNVVEGLCLTNGIDTPDLYVLDSPSGNAAVVGNRRTASIIVTTGATDMLALVELEALLAHALVRCCGG
;
A
#
# COMPACT_ATOMS: atom_id res chain seq x y z
N MET A 1 13.42 18.01 -2.60
CA MET A 1 14.00 17.36 -1.41
C MET A 1 13.50 15.91 -1.37
N HIS A 2 14.35 15.00 -1.75
CA HIS A 2 14.07 13.57 -1.87
C HIS A 2 14.03 12.94 -0.47
N ARG A 3 12.87 12.45 -0.03
CA ARG A 3 12.79 11.66 1.23
C ARG A 3 12.69 10.17 0.88
N PRO A 4 13.77 9.39 0.98
CA PRO A 4 13.76 7.94 0.73
C PRO A 4 13.42 7.14 2.00
N HIS A 5 12.31 7.44 2.70
CA HIS A 5 12.16 6.94 4.08
C HIS A 5 11.27 5.69 4.27
N LEU A 6 10.63 5.15 3.24
CA LEU A 6 9.78 3.95 3.40
C LEU A 6 10.39 2.65 2.85
N LYS A 7 11.47 2.72 2.08
CA LYS A 7 12.14 1.50 1.55
C LYS A 7 13.22 0.96 2.50
N THR A 8 13.76 1.80 3.37
CA THR A 8 14.88 1.46 4.25
C THR A 8 14.61 0.38 5.29
N PRO A 9 13.48 0.35 6.03
CA PRO A 9 13.29 -0.69 7.05
C PRO A 9 13.11 -2.08 6.44
N ALA A 10 12.34 -2.22 5.36
CA ALA A 10 12.12 -3.50 4.70
C ALA A 10 13.39 -4.06 4.04
N THR A 11 14.23 -3.20 3.47
CA THR A 11 15.52 -3.63 2.89
C THR A 11 16.52 -4.00 3.97
N VAL A 12 16.56 -3.27 5.09
CA VAL A 12 17.45 -3.58 6.22
C VAL A 12 17.05 -4.92 6.86
N THR A 13 15.76 -5.17 7.06
CA THR A 13 15.30 -6.46 7.61
C THR A 13 15.57 -7.63 6.67
N ALA A 14 15.38 -7.45 5.35
CA ALA A 14 15.69 -8.48 4.36
C ALA A 14 17.19 -8.82 4.33
N LEU A 15 18.05 -7.80 4.35
CA LEU A 15 19.51 -7.99 4.40
C LEU A 15 19.96 -8.65 5.70
N GLY A 16 19.40 -8.25 6.83
CA GLY A 16 19.69 -8.86 8.13
C GLY A 16 19.33 -10.35 8.16
N LEU A 17 18.15 -10.70 7.66
CA LEU A 17 17.69 -12.09 7.61
C LEU A 17 18.57 -12.94 6.66
N ALA A 18 18.92 -12.40 5.51
CA ALA A 18 19.81 -13.06 4.56
C ALA A 18 21.21 -13.32 5.18
N ALA A 19 21.77 -12.33 5.86
CA ALA A 19 23.08 -12.47 6.52
C ALA A 19 23.06 -13.56 7.60
N VAL A 20 22.04 -13.60 8.44
CA VAL A 20 21.89 -14.64 9.47
C VAL A 20 21.78 -16.03 8.83
N CYS A 21 20.97 -16.20 7.78
CA CYS A 21 20.85 -17.48 7.08
C CYS A 21 22.17 -17.92 6.44
N ILE A 22 22.94 -17.01 5.86
CA ILE A 22 24.26 -17.32 5.28
C ILE A 22 25.24 -17.82 6.37
N VAL A 23 25.30 -17.11 7.51
CA VAL A 23 26.16 -17.49 8.62
C VAL A 23 25.80 -18.87 9.17
N VAL A 24 24.51 -19.15 9.36
CA VAL A 24 24.05 -20.45 9.86
C VAL A 24 24.38 -21.57 8.88
N LEU A 25 24.18 -21.38 7.59
CA LEU A 25 24.46 -22.40 6.57
C LEU A 25 25.98 -22.68 6.43
N THR A 26 26.80 -21.63 6.50
CA THR A 26 28.26 -21.81 6.47
C THR A 26 28.79 -22.51 7.73
N ALA A 27 28.22 -22.18 8.90
CA ALA A 27 28.55 -22.88 10.16
C ALA A 27 28.12 -24.35 10.15
N ALA A 28 27.08 -24.70 9.40
CA ALA A 28 26.64 -26.10 9.19
C ALA A 28 27.46 -26.85 8.13
N GLY A 29 28.54 -26.27 7.61
CA GLY A 29 29.45 -26.94 6.68
C GLY A 29 29.00 -26.89 5.20
N VAL A 30 28.01 -26.12 4.86
CA VAL A 30 27.59 -25.93 3.46
C VAL A 30 28.60 -25.02 2.74
N PRO A 31 29.07 -25.36 1.53
CA PRO A 31 29.99 -24.50 0.77
C PRO A 31 29.44 -23.08 0.57
N ALA A 32 30.32 -22.08 0.58
CA ALA A 32 29.94 -20.65 0.53
C ALA A 32 29.02 -20.29 -0.66
N GLY A 33 29.24 -20.88 -1.83
CA GLY A 33 28.45 -20.62 -3.03
C GLY A 33 26.94 -20.90 -2.85
N PRO A 34 26.55 -22.15 -2.56
CA PRO A 34 25.15 -22.47 -2.31
C PRO A 34 24.56 -21.77 -1.06
N SER A 35 25.38 -21.54 -0.01
CA SER A 35 24.92 -20.83 1.19
C SER A 35 24.46 -19.40 0.89
N VAL A 36 25.18 -18.68 0.05
CA VAL A 36 24.79 -17.32 -0.39
C VAL A 36 23.50 -17.34 -1.20
N ALA A 37 23.36 -18.28 -2.14
CA ALA A 37 22.17 -18.37 -2.98
C ALA A 37 20.91 -18.69 -2.15
N VAL A 38 20.99 -19.68 -1.28
CA VAL A 38 19.87 -20.09 -0.41
C VAL A 38 19.56 -19.00 0.64
N GLY A 39 20.59 -18.43 1.27
CA GLY A 39 20.42 -17.38 2.28
C GLY A 39 19.76 -16.11 1.72
N THR A 40 20.14 -15.67 0.52
CA THR A 40 19.50 -14.54 -0.15
C THR A 40 18.06 -14.84 -0.55
N ALA A 41 17.79 -16.02 -1.07
CA ALA A 41 16.44 -16.44 -1.41
C ALA A 41 15.51 -16.47 -0.19
N LEU A 42 15.96 -17.09 0.91
CA LEU A 42 15.19 -17.17 2.17
C LEU A 42 15.03 -15.82 2.87
N GLY A 43 15.96 -14.88 2.69
CA GLY A 43 15.84 -13.52 3.25
C GLY A 43 14.95 -12.60 2.44
N VAL A 44 15.08 -12.61 1.12
CA VAL A 44 14.40 -11.64 0.23
C VAL A 44 12.99 -12.08 -0.13
N LEU A 45 12.78 -13.36 -0.41
CA LEU A 45 11.50 -13.88 -0.89
C LEU A 45 10.32 -13.64 0.07
N PRO A 46 10.43 -13.95 1.39
CA PRO A 46 9.30 -13.72 2.30
C PRO A 46 9.00 -12.23 2.48
N VAL A 47 10.01 -11.36 2.52
CA VAL A 47 9.81 -9.91 2.62
C VAL A 47 9.11 -9.38 1.36
N TRP A 48 9.50 -9.84 0.18
CA TRP A 48 8.89 -9.46 -1.08
C TRP A 48 7.44 -9.97 -1.21
N LEU A 49 7.18 -11.22 -0.81
CA LEU A 49 5.83 -11.78 -0.77
C LEU A 49 4.93 -11.05 0.22
N PHE A 50 5.47 -10.72 1.40
CA PHE A 50 4.73 -9.96 2.41
C PHE A 50 4.41 -8.54 1.92
N ALA A 51 5.38 -7.85 1.31
CA ALA A 51 5.17 -6.52 0.75
C ALA A 51 4.09 -6.50 -0.34
N ARG A 52 4.04 -7.54 -1.18
CA ARG A 52 2.98 -7.70 -2.19
C ARG A 52 1.60 -7.95 -1.58
N LYS A 53 1.54 -8.74 -0.51
CA LYS A 53 0.28 -9.09 0.15
C LYS A 53 -0.15 -8.09 1.22
N ALA A 54 0.73 -7.20 1.67
CA ALA A 54 0.45 -6.26 2.74
C ALA A 54 -0.77 -5.37 2.42
N ALA A 55 -0.90 -4.86 1.21
CA ALA A 55 -2.04 -4.07 0.79
C ALA A 55 -3.36 -4.86 0.85
N VAL A 56 -3.34 -6.15 0.50
CA VAL A 56 -4.50 -7.03 0.57
C VAL A 56 -4.85 -7.37 2.02
N LEU A 57 -3.84 -7.62 2.86
CA LEU A 57 -4.03 -7.90 4.29
C LEU A 57 -4.60 -6.68 5.02
N VAL A 58 -4.07 -5.50 4.78
CA VAL A 58 -4.56 -4.24 5.37
C VAL A 58 -6.02 -4.00 4.94
N ARG A 59 -6.35 -4.19 3.66
CA ARG A 59 -7.74 -4.07 3.19
C ARG A 59 -8.69 -5.03 3.91
N ARG A 60 -8.29 -6.29 4.08
CA ARG A 60 -9.09 -7.30 4.80
C ARG A 60 -9.22 -7.00 6.30
N SER A 61 -8.15 -6.49 6.91
CA SER A 61 -8.15 -6.14 8.36
C SER A 61 -9.01 -4.92 8.68
N ILE A 62 -9.13 -3.98 7.74
CA ILE A 62 -9.94 -2.77 7.92
C ILE A 62 -11.44 -3.06 7.69
N GLY A 63 -11.80 -4.19 7.07
CA GLY A 63 -13.21 -4.57 6.84
C GLY A 63 -13.92 -3.72 5.79
N GLY A 64 -13.15 -3.02 4.93
CA GLY A 64 -13.72 -2.21 3.85
C GLY A 64 -14.40 -3.08 2.78
N ARG A 65 -15.60 -2.69 2.36
CA ARG A 65 -16.31 -3.29 1.23
C ARG A 65 -15.98 -2.53 -0.06
N PRO A 66 -15.99 -3.19 -1.24
CA PRO A 66 -15.79 -2.49 -2.50
C PRO A 66 -16.85 -1.42 -2.70
N ALA A 67 -16.42 -0.20 -3.07
CA ALA A 67 -17.34 0.86 -3.43
C ALA A 67 -17.87 0.61 -4.84
N THR A 68 -19.15 0.27 -4.96
CA THR A 68 -19.76 0.09 -6.28
C THR A 68 -20.16 1.45 -6.88
N VAL A 69 -20.02 1.60 -8.20
CA VAL A 69 -20.40 2.84 -8.91
C VAL A 69 -21.87 3.21 -8.67
N GLY A 70 -22.75 2.21 -8.59
CA GLY A 70 -24.18 2.43 -8.35
C GLY A 70 -24.52 2.96 -6.97
N GLU A 71 -23.71 2.64 -5.95
CA GLU A 71 -23.95 3.09 -4.57
C GLU A 71 -23.23 4.41 -4.25
N PHE A 72 -22.02 4.62 -4.82
CA PHE A 72 -21.18 5.79 -4.55
C PHE A 72 -20.75 6.51 -5.85
N PRO A 73 -21.68 6.95 -6.71
CA PRO A 73 -21.31 7.56 -7.99
C PRO A 73 -20.50 8.85 -7.82
N ARG A 74 -20.81 9.62 -6.78
CA ARG A 74 -20.10 10.85 -6.45
C ARG A 74 -18.62 10.60 -6.11
N LEU A 75 -18.34 9.57 -5.32
CA LEU A 75 -16.97 9.17 -4.97
C LEU A 75 -16.18 8.77 -6.21
N HIS A 76 -16.76 7.95 -7.08
CA HIS A 76 -16.13 7.51 -8.33
C HIS A 76 -15.81 8.70 -9.25
N ASN A 77 -16.74 9.61 -9.46
CA ASN A 77 -16.53 10.78 -10.32
C ASN A 77 -15.40 11.68 -9.81
N VAL A 78 -15.33 11.92 -8.50
CA VAL A 78 -14.27 12.74 -7.89
C VAL A 78 -12.90 12.07 -8.06
N VAL A 79 -12.81 10.78 -7.78
CA VAL A 79 -11.53 10.04 -7.90
C VAL A 79 -11.08 9.96 -9.34
N GLU A 80 -11.98 9.68 -10.28
CA GLU A 80 -11.69 9.65 -11.70
C GLU A 80 -11.17 11.01 -12.21
N GLY A 81 -11.82 12.09 -11.83
CA GLY A 81 -11.39 13.45 -12.17
C GLY A 81 -10.00 13.78 -11.64
N LEU A 82 -9.72 13.41 -10.38
CA LEU A 82 -8.40 13.62 -9.77
C LEU A 82 -7.33 12.76 -10.45
N CYS A 83 -7.63 11.50 -10.80
CA CYS A 83 -6.70 10.61 -11.47
C CYS A 83 -6.36 11.10 -12.89
N LEU A 84 -7.36 11.53 -13.65
CA LEU A 84 -7.17 12.10 -14.99
C LEU A 84 -6.30 13.37 -14.94
N THR A 85 -6.56 14.26 -14.00
CA THR A 85 -5.82 15.52 -13.84
C THR A 85 -4.35 15.28 -13.46
N ASN A 86 -4.07 14.24 -12.67
CA ASN A 86 -2.73 13.95 -12.16
C ASN A 86 -2.01 12.84 -12.95
N GLY A 87 -2.60 12.27 -13.97
CA GLY A 87 -2.01 11.20 -14.78
C GLY A 87 -1.71 9.92 -13.96
N ILE A 88 -2.63 9.54 -13.08
CA ILE A 88 -2.52 8.39 -12.17
C ILE A 88 -3.56 7.35 -12.60
N ASP A 89 -3.19 6.08 -12.57
CA ASP A 89 -4.13 4.98 -12.78
C ASP A 89 -5.23 5.01 -11.71
N THR A 90 -6.47 4.73 -12.11
CA THR A 90 -7.61 4.72 -11.18
C THR A 90 -7.43 3.64 -10.12
N PRO A 91 -7.36 3.99 -8.84
CA PRO A 91 -7.18 3.04 -7.75
C PRO A 91 -8.47 2.26 -7.45
N ASP A 92 -8.33 1.11 -6.80
CA ASP A 92 -9.47 0.40 -6.25
C ASP A 92 -10.12 1.21 -5.12
N LEU A 93 -11.43 1.33 -5.12
CA LEU A 93 -12.20 2.07 -4.13
C LEU A 93 -12.89 1.13 -3.14
N TYR A 94 -12.71 1.42 -1.86
CA TYR A 94 -13.33 0.70 -0.75
C TYR A 94 -14.04 1.67 0.19
N VAL A 95 -15.16 1.25 0.73
CA VAL A 95 -15.91 1.99 1.75
C VAL A 95 -15.89 1.21 3.05
N LEU A 96 -15.61 1.93 4.13
CA LEU A 96 -15.66 1.43 5.49
C LEU A 96 -16.88 2.02 6.19
N ASP A 97 -17.73 1.17 6.77
CA ASP A 97 -18.89 1.62 7.53
C ASP A 97 -18.44 2.24 8.86
N SER A 98 -18.30 3.55 8.86
CA SER A 98 -17.92 4.35 10.02
C SER A 98 -18.51 5.76 9.91
N PRO A 99 -19.07 6.30 11.00
CA PRO A 99 -19.65 7.65 10.99
C PRO A 99 -18.61 8.78 10.95
N SER A 100 -17.32 8.47 11.12
CA SER A 100 -16.25 9.47 11.06
C SER A 100 -15.96 9.86 9.62
N GLY A 101 -15.68 11.15 9.37
CA GLY A 101 -15.26 11.65 8.05
C GLY A 101 -13.77 11.43 7.82
N ASN A 102 -13.38 10.28 7.23
CA ASN A 102 -11.98 9.95 7.03
C ASN A 102 -11.73 9.27 5.68
N ALA A 103 -10.49 9.40 5.17
CA ALA A 103 -10.02 8.67 3.99
C ALA A 103 -8.57 8.25 4.17
N ALA A 104 -8.22 7.08 3.64
CA ALA A 104 -6.87 6.56 3.62
C ALA A 104 -6.52 5.99 2.26
N VAL A 105 -5.27 6.15 1.85
CA VAL A 105 -4.74 5.49 0.65
C VAL A 105 -3.71 4.45 1.07
N VAL A 106 -3.86 3.24 0.55
CA VAL A 106 -2.99 2.10 0.84
C VAL A 106 -2.41 1.57 -0.47
N GLY A 107 -1.11 1.35 -0.50
CA GLY A 107 -0.42 0.83 -1.68
C GLY A 107 0.61 1.80 -2.22
N ASN A 108 0.89 1.71 -3.50
CA ASN A 108 1.82 2.57 -4.23
C ASN A 108 1.18 3.03 -5.55
N ARG A 109 1.89 3.86 -6.34
CA ARG A 109 1.41 4.44 -7.59
C ARG A 109 0.75 3.46 -8.57
N ARG A 110 1.13 2.16 -8.57
CA ARG A 110 0.57 1.12 -9.46
C ARG A 110 -0.48 0.24 -8.81
N THR A 111 -0.54 0.20 -7.49
CA THR A 111 -1.43 -0.70 -6.72
C THR A 111 -2.12 0.06 -5.60
N ALA A 112 -2.43 1.33 -5.84
CA ALA A 112 -3.14 2.16 -4.88
C ALA A 112 -4.56 1.65 -4.66
N SER A 113 -5.02 1.74 -3.42
CA SER A 113 -6.41 1.55 -3.05
C SER A 113 -6.82 2.64 -2.10
N ILE A 114 -7.94 3.26 -2.36
CA ILE A 114 -8.52 4.31 -1.53
C ILE A 114 -9.60 3.67 -0.65
N ILE A 115 -9.51 3.92 0.64
CA ILE A 115 -10.53 3.51 1.61
C ILE A 115 -11.16 4.79 2.17
N VAL A 116 -12.47 4.93 2.01
CA VAL A 116 -13.23 6.09 2.47
C VAL A 116 -14.29 5.60 3.45
N THR A 117 -14.55 6.37 4.49
CA THR A 117 -15.62 6.05 5.44
C THR A 117 -16.98 6.54 4.92
N THR A 118 -18.07 5.86 5.31
CA THR A 118 -19.44 6.30 5.00
C THR A 118 -19.69 7.71 5.49
N GLY A 119 -19.19 8.07 6.68
CA GLY A 119 -19.29 9.44 7.19
C GLY A 119 -18.62 10.48 6.28
N ALA A 120 -17.52 10.16 5.61
CA ALA A 120 -16.90 11.08 4.66
C ALA A 120 -17.75 11.27 3.40
N THR A 121 -18.37 10.20 2.89
CA THR A 121 -19.23 10.28 1.70
C THR A 121 -20.54 11.01 1.96
N ASP A 122 -21.07 10.90 3.18
CA ASP A 122 -22.40 11.43 3.54
C ASP A 122 -22.33 12.87 4.09
N MET A 123 -21.29 13.20 4.85
CA MET A 123 -21.18 14.47 5.58
C MET A 123 -20.38 15.54 4.84
N LEU A 124 -19.43 15.17 3.99
CA LEU A 124 -18.56 16.14 3.33
C LEU A 124 -19.22 16.72 2.07
N ALA A 125 -19.07 18.03 1.89
CA ALA A 125 -19.38 18.68 0.64
C ALA A 125 -18.47 18.17 -0.49
N LEU A 126 -18.86 18.36 -1.76
CA LEU A 126 -18.08 17.86 -2.90
C LEU A 126 -16.63 18.35 -2.88
N VAL A 127 -16.44 19.62 -2.59
CA VAL A 127 -15.12 20.27 -2.53
C VAL A 127 -14.27 19.74 -1.37
N GLU A 128 -14.90 19.45 -0.25
CA GLU A 128 -14.22 18.90 0.93
C GLU A 128 -13.77 17.45 0.69
N LEU A 129 -14.63 16.65 0.07
CA LEU A 129 -14.31 15.28 -0.33
C LEU A 129 -13.17 15.26 -1.35
N GLU A 130 -13.23 16.14 -2.34
CA GLU A 130 -12.18 16.31 -3.35
C GLU A 130 -10.83 16.70 -2.70
N ALA A 131 -10.83 17.68 -1.80
CA ALA A 131 -9.64 18.11 -1.08
C ALA A 131 -9.03 16.98 -0.22
N LEU A 132 -9.87 16.21 0.48
CA LEU A 132 -9.46 15.08 1.29
C LEU A 132 -8.80 13.99 0.44
N LEU A 133 -9.42 13.64 -0.70
CA LEU A 133 -8.93 12.63 -1.61
C LEU A 133 -7.67 13.08 -2.36
N ALA A 134 -7.59 14.34 -2.79
CA ALA A 134 -6.41 14.92 -3.41
C ALA A 134 -5.22 14.87 -2.45
N HIS A 135 -5.41 15.25 -1.18
CA HIS A 135 -4.36 15.16 -0.16
C HIS A 135 -3.88 13.72 0.05
N ALA A 136 -4.80 12.77 0.12
CA ALA A 136 -4.49 11.36 0.30
C ALA A 136 -3.71 10.79 -0.90
N LEU A 137 -4.12 11.11 -2.13
CA LEU A 137 -3.45 10.70 -3.36
C LEU A 137 -2.04 11.28 -3.50
N VAL A 138 -1.85 12.57 -3.22
CA VAL A 138 -0.52 13.21 -3.26
C VAL A 138 0.45 12.52 -2.29
N ARG A 139 0.01 12.15 -1.10
CA ARG A 139 0.87 11.45 -0.13
C ARG A 139 1.28 10.05 -0.59
N CYS A 140 0.42 9.36 -1.32
CA CYS A 140 0.70 8.00 -1.78
C CYS A 140 1.46 7.96 -3.11
N CYS A 141 1.11 8.85 -4.04
CA CYS A 141 1.54 8.79 -5.44
C CYS A 141 2.48 9.93 -5.85
N GLY A 142 2.65 10.95 -5.02
CA GLY A 142 3.40 12.18 -5.30
C GLY A 142 4.89 12.13 -4.94
N GLY A 143 5.47 10.94 -4.73
CA GLY A 143 6.89 10.76 -4.41
C GLY A 143 7.71 10.16 -5.55
#